data_0ae8577f8c066de70f5df97771294fc8
#
_entry.id   0ae8577f8c066de70f5df97771294fc8
#
_cell.length_a   1.000
_cell.length_b   1.000
_cell.length_c   1.000
_cell.angle_alpha   90.00
_cell.angle_beta   90.00
_cell.angle_gamma   90.00
#
_symmetry.space_group_name_H-M   'P 1'
#
loop_
_entity.id
_entity.type
_entity.pdbx_description
1 polymer ?
#
loop_
_entity_poly.entity_id
_entity_poly.type
_entity_poly.pdbx_seq_one_letter_code
_entity_poly.pdbx_strand_id
1 'polypeptide(L)'
;VRSVTTGPRPGRDVVDPLLAEHPGVRLIVHGDDADLAAVVLRLLRRSALGTEVAYLPVHRNSAAVRNWGLPSSFADAAGLARTGTARPQPLLRDDNGGVLVGRGEIPDLYGEAYCDAVRVLHGRVPRLVVDAGPDGVRVRSGRGVTAATGRAVQIGTTGATPVRDGEPYPRETKRWAWYRHTEPWNPVLPD
;
A
#
# COMPACT_ATOMS: atom_id res chain seq x y z
N VAL A 1 0.38 -19.30 -17.88
CA VAL A 1 -0.21 -18.53 -16.77
C VAL A 1 -1.55 -19.15 -16.42
N ARG A 2 -1.74 -19.58 -15.18
CA ARG A 2 -3.05 -19.98 -14.66
C ARG A 2 -3.74 -18.72 -14.11
N SER A 3 -5.00 -18.49 -14.41
CA SER A 3 -5.78 -17.37 -13.88
C SER A 3 -6.90 -17.86 -12.96
N VAL A 4 -7.16 -17.10 -11.91
CA VAL A 4 -8.27 -17.33 -11.00
C VAL A 4 -9.05 -16.03 -10.90
N THR A 5 -10.34 -16.07 -11.20
CA THR A 5 -11.24 -14.92 -11.04
C THR A 5 -11.74 -14.90 -9.59
N THR A 6 -11.63 -13.74 -8.95
CA THR A 6 -12.05 -13.54 -7.57
C THR A 6 -13.01 -12.36 -7.45
N GLY A 7 -13.70 -12.26 -6.34
CA GLY A 7 -14.32 -11.02 -5.92
C GLY A 7 -13.26 -9.99 -5.48
N PRO A 8 -13.66 -8.75 -5.20
CA PRO A 8 -12.77 -7.71 -4.68
C PRO A 8 -12.16 -8.13 -3.33
N ARG A 9 -10.97 -7.63 -3.06
CA ARG A 9 -10.23 -7.88 -1.80
C ARG A 9 -10.00 -9.37 -1.56
N PRO A 10 -9.25 -10.09 -2.45
CA PRO A 10 -9.05 -11.52 -2.34
C PRO A 10 -8.45 -11.89 -0.97
N GLY A 11 -9.18 -12.74 -0.27
CA GLY A 11 -8.90 -13.10 1.10
C GLY A 11 -8.13 -14.42 1.25
N ARG A 12 -8.21 -14.94 2.47
CA ARG A 12 -7.59 -16.21 2.86
C ARG A 12 -8.00 -17.37 1.94
N ASP A 13 -9.29 -17.45 1.62
CA ASP A 13 -9.85 -18.61 0.91
C ASP A 13 -9.40 -18.67 -0.57
N VAL A 14 -8.88 -17.57 -1.09
CA VAL A 14 -8.34 -17.49 -2.45
C VAL A 14 -6.81 -17.55 -2.46
N VAL A 15 -6.17 -16.69 -1.68
CA VAL A 15 -4.71 -16.50 -1.76
C VAL A 15 -3.94 -17.66 -1.10
N ASP A 16 -4.39 -18.14 0.05
CA ASP A 16 -3.67 -19.19 0.80
C ASP A 16 -3.56 -20.52 0.01
N PRO A 17 -4.63 -21.01 -0.64
CA PRO A 17 -4.52 -22.20 -1.49
C PRO A 17 -3.57 -22.00 -2.67
N LEU A 18 -3.59 -20.85 -3.34
CA LEU A 18 -2.69 -20.54 -4.45
C LEU A 18 -1.21 -20.58 -4.03
N LEU A 19 -0.89 -20.05 -2.84
CA LEU A 19 0.46 -20.10 -2.29
C LEU A 19 0.90 -21.52 -1.94
N ALA A 20 -0.02 -22.34 -1.43
CA ALA A 20 0.27 -23.72 -1.05
C ALA A 20 0.44 -24.63 -2.28
N GLU A 21 -0.41 -24.48 -3.28
CA GLU A 21 -0.39 -25.30 -4.50
C GLU A 21 0.77 -24.92 -5.45
N HIS A 22 1.24 -23.67 -5.39
CA HIS A 22 2.20 -23.11 -6.34
C HIS A 22 3.35 -22.37 -5.64
N PRO A 23 4.19 -23.07 -4.85
CA PRO A 23 5.32 -22.44 -4.17
C PRO A 23 6.33 -21.86 -5.17
N GLY A 24 6.80 -20.64 -4.90
CA GLY A 24 7.80 -19.97 -5.73
C GLY A 24 7.29 -19.36 -7.03
N VAL A 25 5.97 -19.39 -7.28
CA VAL A 25 5.37 -18.76 -8.46
C VAL A 25 5.14 -17.28 -8.22
N ARG A 26 5.40 -16.46 -9.24
CA ARG A 26 5.03 -15.05 -9.26
C ARG A 26 3.52 -14.89 -9.29
N LEU A 27 2.97 -14.09 -8.38
CA LEU A 27 1.59 -13.68 -8.40
C LEU A 27 1.41 -12.44 -9.28
N ILE A 28 0.40 -12.44 -10.13
CA ILE A 28 0.01 -11.27 -10.93
C ILE A 28 -1.36 -10.81 -10.43
N VAL A 29 -1.42 -9.65 -9.81
CA VAL A 29 -2.66 -9.08 -9.29
C VAL A 29 -3.23 -8.12 -10.32
N HIS A 30 -4.39 -8.44 -10.88
CA HIS A 30 -5.17 -7.55 -11.73
C HIS A 30 -6.36 -7.00 -10.94
N GLY A 31 -6.31 -5.73 -10.60
CA GLY A 31 -7.30 -5.10 -9.72
C GLY A 31 -6.98 -3.64 -9.40
N ASP A 32 -7.59 -3.11 -8.35
CA ASP A 32 -7.25 -1.82 -7.79
C ASP A 32 -6.16 -1.90 -6.70
N ASP A 33 -5.77 -0.75 -6.12
CA ASP A 33 -4.72 -0.70 -5.10
C ASP A 33 -5.10 -1.48 -3.84
N ALA A 34 -6.39 -1.52 -3.49
CA ALA A 34 -6.87 -2.28 -2.33
C ALA A 34 -6.90 -3.80 -2.58
N ASP A 35 -7.07 -4.25 -3.84
CA ASP A 35 -6.91 -5.67 -4.19
C ASP A 35 -5.45 -6.09 -4.05
N LEU A 36 -4.52 -5.25 -4.52
CA LEU A 36 -3.08 -5.47 -4.31
C LEU A 36 -2.75 -5.51 -2.82
N ALA A 37 -3.26 -4.56 -2.03
CA ALA A 37 -3.06 -4.53 -0.58
C ALA A 37 -3.61 -5.79 0.10
N ALA A 38 -4.77 -6.30 -0.34
CA ALA A 38 -5.35 -7.53 0.19
C ALA A 38 -4.46 -8.75 -0.05
N VAL A 39 -3.90 -8.90 -1.25
CA VAL A 39 -2.94 -9.97 -1.56
C VAL A 39 -1.67 -9.83 -0.71
N VAL A 40 -1.06 -8.64 -0.67
CA VAL A 40 0.16 -8.40 0.11
C VAL A 40 -0.07 -8.64 1.61
N LEU A 41 -1.25 -8.28 2.12
CA LEU A 41 -1.62 -8.60 3.49
C LEU A 41 -1.69 -10.12 3.74
N ARG A 42 -2.14 -10.90 2.78
CA ARG A 42 -2.12 -12.38 2.91
C ARG A 42 -0.70 -12.91 2.91
N LEU A 43 0.17 -12.41 2.03
CA LEU A 43 1.59 -12.76 2.03
C LEU A 43 2.24 -12.47 3.39
N LEU A 44 2.00 -11.29 3.96
CA LEU A 44 2.47 -10.94 5.29
C LEU A 44 1.99 -11.94 6.35
N ARG A 45 0.69 -12.26 6.37
CA ARG A 45 0.10 -13.19 7.36
C ARG A 45 0.55 -14.64 7.19
N ARG A 46 1.08 -14.99 6.04
CA ARG A 46 1.62 -16.32 5.72
C ARG A 46 3.15 -16.39 5.80
N SER A 47 3.81 -15.32 6.23
CA SER A 47 5.28 -15.20 6.21
C SER A 47 5.87 -15.50 4.83
N ALA A 48 5.20 -15.02 3.79
CA ALA A 48 5.49 -15.27 2.37
C ALA A 48 5.80 -13.98 1.60
N LEU A 49 6.28 -12.92 2.26
CA LEU A 49 6.58 -11.62 1.63
C LEU A 49 7.66 -11.71 0.54
N GLY A 50 8.48 -12.76 0.54
CA GLY A 50 9.43 -13.05 -0.53
C GLY A 50 8.79 -13.50 -1.85
N THR A 51 7.49 -13.81 -1.89
CA THR A 51 6.78 -14.11 -3.14
C THR A 51 6.79 -12.91 -4.06
N GLU A 52 7.18 -13.12 -5.32
CA GLU A 52 7.14 -12.07 -6.33
C GLU A 52 5.71 -11.64 -6.64
N VAL A 53 5.45 -10.34 -6.62
CA VAL A 53 4.14 -9.77 -6.91
C VAL A 53 4.24 -8.76 -8.04
N ALA A 54 3.56 -9.02 -9.14
CA ALA A 54 3.37 -8.06 -10.23
C ALA A 54 1.97 -7.46 -10.15
N TYR A 55 1.82 -6.22 -10.58
CA TYR A 55 0.57 -5.50 -10.53
C TYR A 55 0.10 -5.04 -11.90
N LEU A 56 -1.15 -5.34 -12.23
CA LEU A 56 -1.87 -4.92 -13.43
C LEU A 56 -3.03 -4.01 -12.99
N PRO A 57 -2.86 -2.70 -13.02
CA PRO A 57 -3.87 -1.78 -12.51
C PRO A 57 -5.10 -1.73 -13.42
N VAL A 58 -6.30 -1.73 -12.84
CA VAL A 58 -7.56 -1.44 -13.56
C VAL A 58 -7.77 0.07 -13.75
N HIS A 59 -7.11 0.90 -12.93
CA HIS A 59 -7.22 2.35 -12.99
C HIS A 59 -5.87 3.00 -13.28
N ARG A 60 -5.81 3.86 -14.32
CA ARG A 60 -4.59 4.60 -14.70
C ARG A 60 -4.11 5.59 -13.63
N ASN A 61 -5.01 6.04 -12.75
CA ASN A 61 -4.71 6.96 -11.65
C ASN A 61 -4.38 6.27 -10.33
N SER A 62 -4.08 4.96 -10.35
CA SER A 62 -3.63 4.20 -9.20
C SER A 62 -2.48 4.93 -8.46
N ALA A 63 -2.56 4.98 -7.14
CA ALA A 63 -1.49 5.55 -6.32
C ALA A 63 -0.27 4.63 -6.30
N ALA A 64 -0.47 3.32 -6.25
CA ALA A 64 0.60 2.34 -6.34
C ALA A 64 1.38 2.49 -7.66
N VAL A 65 0.68 2.65 -8.80
CA VAL A 65 1.33 2.89 -10.09
C VAL A 65 2.27 4.09 -10.04
N ARG A 66 1.79 5.23 -9.53
CA ARG A 66 2.62 6.45 -9.45
C ARG A 66 3.79 6.32 -8.49
N ASN A 67 3.55 5.72 -7.33
CA ASN A 67 4.53 5.68 -6.24
C ASN A 67 5.67 4.70 -6.53
N TRP A 68 5.39 3.62 -7.26
CA TRP A 68 6.36 2.59 -7.61
C TRP A 68 6.88 2.69 -9.04
N GLY A 69 6.49 3.75 -9.78
CA GLY A 69 6.92 3.96 -11.16
C GLY A 69 6.42 2.89 -12.14
N LEU A 70 5.29 2.26 -11.84
CA LEU A 70 4.75 1.19 -12.68
C LEU A 70 4.11 1.73 -13.95
N PRO A 71 4.07 0.94 -15.05
CA PRO A 71 3.33 1.30 -16.24
C PRO A 71 1.83 1.45 -15.96
N SER A 72 1.21 2.49 -16.53
CA SER A 72 -0.23 2.73 -16.40
C SER A 72 -1.07 2.11 -17.51
N SER A 73 -0.45 1.67 -18.62
CA SER A 73 -1.14 0.93 -19.68
C SER A 73 -1.16 -0.57 -19.36
N PHE A 74 -2.27 -1.23 -19.69
CA PHE A 74 -2.40 -2.67 -19.46
C PHE A 74 -1.34 -3.48 -20.21
N ALA A 75 -1.03 -3.11 -21.46
CA ALA A 75 -0.06 -3.85 -22.28
C ALA A 75 1.35 -3.79 -21.69
N ASP A 76 1.80 -2.60 -21.28
CA ASP A 76 3.14 -2.42 -20.69
C ASP A 76 3.22 -3.07 -19.31
N ALA A 77 2.17 -2.93 -18.49
CA ALA A 77 2.09 -3.57 -17.19
C ALA A 77 2.10 -5.11 -17.32
N ALA A 78 1.39 -5.67 -18.31
CA ALA A 78 1.41 -7.11 -18.58
C ALA A 78 2.78 -7.58 -19.11
N GLY A 79 3.47 -6.77 -19.89
CA GLY A 79 4.86 -6.99 -20.29
C GLY A 79 5.77 -7.08 -19.07
N LEU A 80 5.76 -6.03 -18.24
CA LEU A 80 6.53 -5.97 -16.99
C LEU A 80 6.22 -7.14 -16.06
N ALA A 81 4.94 -7.48 -15.90
CA ALA A 81 4.52 -8.59 -15.03
C ALA A 81 5.13 -9.94 -15.42
N ARG A 82 5.35 -10.16 -16.71
CA ARG A 82 5.93 -11.41 -17.22
C ARG A 82 7.45 -11.45 -17.17
N THR A 83 8.11 -10.36 -17.53
CA THR A 83 9.56 -10.32 -17.79
C THR A 83 10.35 -9.44 -16.84
N GLY A 84 9.67 -8.61 -16.06
CA GLY A 84 10.33 -7.69 -15.11
C GLY A 84 10.97 -8.41 -13.92
N THR A 85 11.83 -7.71 -13.23
CA THR A 85 12.58 -8.21 -12.08
C THR A 85 11.88 -7.81 -10.78
N ALA A 86 11.69 -8.77 -9.89
CA ALA A 86 11.22 -8.48 -8.54
C ALA A 86 12.38 -7.99 -7.68
N ARG A 87 12.13 -6.94 -6.87
CA ARG A 87 13.15 -6.35 -5.99
C ARG A 87 12.56 -6.06 -4.61
N PRO A 88 13.24 -6.46 -3.52
CA PRO A 88 12.77 -6.16 -2.17
C PRO A 88 12.54 -4.67 -1.94
N GLN A 89 11.34 -4.32 -1.48
CA GLN A 89 10.92 -2.95 -1.22
C GLN A 89 10.32 -2.81 0.18
N PRO A 90 10.38 -1.61 0.78
CA PRO A 90 9.72 -1.36 2.05
C PRO A 90 8.22 -1.66 1.97
N LEU A 91 7.71 -2.45 2.91
CA LEU A 91 6.28 -2.62 3.12
C LEU A 91 5.81 -1.64 4.20
N LEU A 92 4.75 -0.90 3.95
CA LEU A 92 4.11 -0.10 5.00
C LEU A 92 2.97 -0.88 5.66
N ARG A 93 2.92 -0.77 6.98
CA ARG A 93 1.83 -1.30 7.80
C ARG A 93 1.18 -0.19 8.60
N ASP A 94 -0.03 -0.46 9.09
CA ASP A 94 -0.63 0.32 10.16
C ASP A 94 -0.67 -0.46 11.49
N ASP A 95 -0.97 0.26 12.57
CA ASP A 95 -1.10 -0.28 13.93
C ASP A 95 -2.37 -1.13 14.16
N ASN A 96 -3.25 -1.22 13.16
CA ASN A 96 -4.44 -2.07 13.17
C ASN A 96 -4.29 -3.33 12.31
N GLY A 97 -3.07 -3.65 11.89
CA GLY A 97 -2.73 -4.90 11.20
C GLY A 97 -3.02 -4.90 9.71
N GLY A 98 -3.23 -3.74 9.10
CA GLY A 98 -3.32 -3.58 7.65
C GLY A 98 -1.98 -3.31 6.99
N VAL A 99 -1.97 -3.30 5.66
CA VAL A 99 -0.86 -2.85 4.82
C VAL A 99 -1.28 -1.67 3.96
N LEU A 100 -0.32 -0.89 3.50
CA LEU A 100 -0.51 0.22 2.59
C LEU A 100 0.46 0.04 1.42
N VAL A 101 -0.06 -0.09 0.21
CA VAL A 101 0.75 -0.28 -1.01
C VAL A 101 0.77 0.94 -1.91
N GLY A 102 -0.25 1.78 -1.85
CA GLY A 102 -0.40 2.99 -2.63
C GLY A 102 -0.54 4.23 -1.75
N ARG A 103 -1.76 4.50 -1.27
CA ARG A 103 -2.08 5.74 -0.58
C ARG A 103 -2.96 5.55 0.65
N GLY A 104 -2.49 6.11 1.78
CA GLY A 104 -3.28 6.38 2.97
C GLY A 104 -3.78 7.83 2.98
N GLU A 105 -4.99 8.05 3.46
CA GLU A 105 -5.57 9.38 3.60
C GLU A 105 -6.31 9.51 4.93
N ILE A 106 -6.27 10.69 5.51
CA ILE A 106 -7.17 11.10 6.60
C ILE A 106 -7.84 12.40 6.20
N PRO A 107 -9.11 12.35 5.76
CA PRO A 107 -9.88 13.54 5.43
C PRO A 107 -10.24 14.32 6.69
N ASP A 108 -10.45 15.63 6.55
CA ASP A 108 -10.89 16.56 7.60
C ASP A 108 -10.16 16.40 8.93
N LEU A 109 -8.84 16.21 8.87
CA LEU A 109 -8.03 15.95 10.05
C LEU A 109 -7.88 17.21 10.92
N TYR A 110 -8.22 17.06 12.20
CA TYR A 110 -7.86 18.02 13.25
C TYR A 110 -7.01 17.29 14.31
N GLY A 111 -5.76 17.73 14.47
CA GLY A 111 -4.84 17.08 15.39
C GLY A 111 -3.37 17.41 15.13
N GLU A 112 -2.52 16.46 15.41
CA GLU A 112 -1.09 16.54 15.19
C GLU A 112 -0.59 15.32 14.41
N ALA A 113 0.44 15.51 13.59
CA ALA A 113 1.13 14.41 12.93
C ALA A 113 2.64 14.63 12.95
N TYR A 114 3.36 13.54 13.15
CA TYR A 114 4.81 13.48 13.16
C TYR A 114 5.29 12.42 12.17
N CYS A 115 6.20 12.81 11.29
CA CYS A 115 6.95 11.88 10.45
C CYS A 115 8.35 11.73 11.07
N ASP A 116 8.61 10.56 11.64
CA ASP A 116 9.76 10.33 12.53
C ASP A 116 9.84 11.43 13.62
N ALA A 117 10.87 12.27 13.63
CA ALA A 117 11.03 13.37 14.57
C ALA A 117 10.47 14.72 14.07
N VAL A 118 9.93 14.77 12.84
CA VAL A 118 9.47 16.02 12.23
C VAL A 118 7.97 16.18 12.39
N ARG A 119 7.54 17.26 13.06
CA ARG A 119 6.12 17.61 13.11
C ARG A 119 5.65 18.12 11.74
N VAL A 120 4.76 17.38 11.08
CA VAL A 120 4.25 17.68 9.74
C VAL A 120 2.86 18.31 9.75
N LEU A 121 2.17 18.24 10.90
CA LEU A 121 0.87 18.85 11.10
C LEU A 121 0.68 19.28 12.55
N HIS A 122 0.06 20.45 12.73
CA HIS A 122 -0.53 20.92 13.98
C HIS A 122 -1.79 21.74 13.65
N GLY A 123 -2.96 21.27 14.08
CA GLY A 123 -4.25 21.91 13.83
C GLY A 123 -5.09 21.19 12.77
N ARG A 124 -5.81 21.96 11.95
CA ARG A 124 -6.76 21.41 10.96
C ARG A 124 -6.22 21.46 9.54
N VAL A 125 -6.41 20.37 8.81
CA VAL A 125 -6.19 20.30 7.37
C VAL A 125 -7.35 19.57 6.69
N PRO A 126 -7.70 19.94 5.43
CA PRO A 126 -8.74 19.24 4.68
C PRO A 126 -8.39 17.76 4.46
N ARG A 127 -7.09 17.45 4.35
CA ARG A 127 -6.61 16.08 4.16
C ARG A 127 -5.13 15.95 4.52
N LEU A 128 -4.79 14.91 5.25
CA LEU A 128 -3.42 14.38 5.33
C LEU A 128 -3.30 13.20 4.38
N VAL A 129 -2.25 13.15 3.58
CA VAL A 129 -1.97 12.08 2.62
C VAL A 129 -0.65 11.43 2.95
N VAL A 130 -0.62 10.11 2.91
CA VAL A 130 0.58 9.29 3.09
C VAL A 130 0.72 8.37 1.88
N ASP A 131 1.76 8.56 1.09
CA ASP A 131 2.08 7.68 -0.02
C ASP A 131 3.12 6.63 0.43
N ALA A 132 2.88 5.36 0.07
CA ALA A 132 3.84 4.29 0.23
C ALA A 132 4.80 4.29 -0.96
N GLY A 133 6.10 4.14 -0.70
CA GLY A 133 7.10 4.14 -1.77
C GLY A 133 8.45 3.58 -1.32
N PRO A 134 9.47 3.60 -2.19
CA PRO A 134 10.79 3.02 -1.92
C PRO A 134 11.50 3.66 -0.71
N ASP A 135 11.19 4.91 -0.41
CA ASP A 135 11.76 5.64 0.74
C ASP A 135 10.99 5.41 2.06
N GLY A 136 9.92 4.61 2.03
CA GLY A 136 9.01 4.41 3.16
C GLY A 136 7.76 5.28 3.06
N VAL A 137 7.41 6.04 4.12
CA VAL A 137 6.27 6.96 4.12
C VAL A 137 6.67 8.29 3.49
N ARG A 138 5.83 8.82 2.60
CA ARG A 138 5.90 10.20 2.12
C ARG A 138 4.64 10.93 2.54
N VAL A 139 4.79 11.90 3.43
CA VAL A 139 3.66 12.63 4.03
C VAL A 139 3.44 13.95 3.30
N ARG A 140 2.19 14.23 2.98
CA ARG A 140 1.74 15.51 2.43
C ARG A 140 0.57 16.03 3.24
N SER A 141 0.62 17.30 3.63
CA SER A 141 -0.46 17.98 4.33
C SER A 141 -0.92 19.20 3.55
N GLY A 142 -2.21 19.52 3.60
CA GLY A 142 -2.79 20.69 2.93
C GLY A 142 -2.74 20.58 1.40
N ARG A 143 -2.16 21.57 0.71
CA ARG A 143 -2.17 21.70 -0.75
C ARG A 143 -1.20 20.81 -1.52
N GLY A 144 -0.81 19.68 -0.95
CA GLY A 144 -0.02 18.68 -1.67
C GLY A 144 1.49 18.87 -1.67
N VAL A 145 2.00 19.82 -0.90
CA VAL A 145 3.44 19.96 -0.67
C VAL A 145 3.90 18.79 0.21
N THR A 146 4.97 18.10 -0.19
CA THR A 146 5.59 17.06 0.65
C THR A 146 6.11 17.71 1.92
N ALA A 147 5.56 17.28 3.06
CA ALA A 147 5.95 17.80 4.36
C ALA A 147 7.16 17.03 4.93
N ALA A 148 7.23 15.72 4.71
CA ALA A 148 8.34 14.87 5.13
C ALA A 148 8.33 13.51 4.43
N THR A 149 9.50 12.87 4.44
CA THR A 149 9.68 11.46 4.08
C THR A 149 10.40 10.78 5.25
N GLY A 150 9.98 9.57 5.62
CA GLY A 150 10.55 8.88 6.78
C GLY A 150 10.14 7.42 6.88
N ARG A 151 10.43 6.83 8.03
CA ARG A 151 10.11 5.42 8.32
C ARG A 151 8.70 5.23 8.84
N ALA A 152 8.16 6.25 9.53
CA ALA A 152 6.85 6.19 10.13
C ALA A 152 6.18 7.56 10.18
N VAL A 153 4.86 7.58 10.12
CA VAL A 153 4.05 8.73 10.47
C VAL A 153 3.08 8.33 11.57
N GLN A 154 3.03 9.13 12.61
CA GLN A 154 2.13 8.98 13.75
C GLN A 154 1.16 10.15 13.78
N ILE A 155 -0.11 9.87 13.98
CA ILE A 155 -1.20 10.84 13.93
C ILE A 155 -2.01 10.73 15.22
N GLY A 156 -2.16 11.86 15.92
CA GLY A 156 -3.10 12.06 17.02
C GLY A 156 -4.22 12.98 16.58
N THR A 157 -5.48 12.61 16.84
CA THR A 157 -6.65 13.36 16.40
C THR A 157 -7.77 13.29 17.45
N THR A 158 -8.73 14.17 17.38
CA THR A 158 -9.95 14.13 18.22
C THR A 158 -10.92 13.04 17.77
N GLY A 159 -10.84 12.62 16.50
CA GLY A 159 -11.63 11.58 15.84
C GLY A 159 -11.46 11.72 14.34
N ALA A 160 -11.08 10.65 13.65
CA ALA A 160 -10.96 10.61 12.19
C ALA A 160 -11.11 9.18 11.68
N THR A 161 -11.50 9.05 10.41
CA THR A 161 -11.60 7.77 9.71
C THR A 161 -10.49 7.68 8.67
N PRO A 162 -9.41 6.93 8.94
CA PRO A 162 -8.36 6.72 7.96
C PRO A 162 -8.86 5.92 6.76
N VAL A 163 -8.31 6.18 5.58
CA VAL A 163 -8.56 5.46 4.34
C VAL A 163 -7.25 4.81 3.89
N ARG A 164 -7.27 3.53 3.53
CA ARG A 164 -6.13 2.77 3.03
C ARG A 164 -6.41 2.30 1.62
N ASP A 165 -5.60 2.73 0.66
CA ASP A 165 -5.74 2.31 -0.74
C ASP A 165 -7.18 2.41 -1.28
N GLY A 166 -7.92 3.44 -0.84
CA GLY A 166 -9.33 3.67 -1.20
C GLY A 166 -10.36 3.06 -0.24
N GLU A 167 -9.95 2.21 0.72
CA GLU A 167 -10.85 1.56 1.67
C GLU A 167 -10.87 2.31 3.02
N PRO A 168 -12.02 2.85 3.44
CA PRO A 168 -12.13 3.48 4.73
C PRO A 168 -12.03 2.47 5.87
N TYR A 169 -11.34 2.86 6.93
CA TYR A 169 -11.35 2.07 8.16
C TYR A 169 -12.77 2.06 8.77
N PRO A 170 -13.25 0.94 9.30
CA PRO A 170 -14.68 0.79 9.64
C PRO A 170 -15.15 1.61 10.85
N ARG A 171 -14.25 2.35 11.51
CA ARG A 171 -14.58 3.15 12.69
C ARG A 171 -13.68 4.36 12.83
N GLU A 172 -14.15 5.38 13.51
CA GLU A 172 -13.30 6.49 13.93
C GLU A 172 -12.19 6.02 14.89
N THR A 173 -11.06 6.71 14.80
CA THR A 173 -9.93 6.49 15.71
C THR A 173 -9.33 7.82 16.16
N LYS A 174 -8.76 7.84 17.35
CA LYS A 174 -8.05 9.01 17.88
C LYS A 174 -6.55 8.93 17.67
N ARG A 175 -6.05 7.78 17.26
CA ARG A 175 -4.64 7.53 16.96
C ARG A 175 -4.53 6.65 15.74
N TRP A 176 -3.53 6.93 14.89
CA TRP A 176 -3.22 6.13 13.73
C TRP A 176 -1.73 6.25 13.41
N ALA A 177 -1.15 5.16 12.93
CA ALA A 177 0.21 5.19 12.42
C ALA A 177 0.31 4.38 11.13
N TRP A 178 1.13 4.87 10.20
CA TRP A 178 1.70 4.06 9.13
C TRP A 178 3.20 4.01 9.33
N TYR A 179 3.77 2.82 9.21
CA TYR A 179 5.19 2.61 9.45
C TYR A 179 5.77 1.51 8.57
N ARG A 180 7.06 1.62 8.31
CA ARG A 180 7.82 0.61 7.57
C ARG A 180 7.89 -0.68 8.39
N HIS A 181 7.47 -1.79 7.78
CA HIS A 181 7.64 -3.12 8.35
C HIS A 181 9.12 -3.55 8.33
N THR A 182 9.48 -4.47 9.19
CA THR A 182 10.86 -4.99 9.31
C THR A 182 11.26 -5.83 8.11
N GLU A 183 10.31 -6.58 7.54
CA GLU A 183 10.53 -7.40 6.35
C GLU A 183 10.05 -6.66 5.09
N PRO A 184 10.86 -6.66 4.00
CA PRO A 184 10.43 -6.12 2.72
C PRO A 184 9.43 -7.05 2.04
N TRP A 185 8.61 -6.51 1.13
CA TRP A 185 7.87 -7.29 0.14
C TRP A 185 8.60 -7.26 -1.20
N ASN A 186 8.19 -8.10 -2.15
CA ASN A 186 8.96 -8.35 -3.38
C ASN A 186 8.17 -8.00 -4.66
N PRO A 187 7.90 -6.70 -4.92
CA PRO A 187 7.20 -6.28 -6.12
C PRO A 187 8.06 -6.40 -7.38
N VAL A 188 7.42 -6.67 -8.50
CA VAL A 188 8.04 -6.58 -9.83
C VAL A 188 8.01 -5.12 -10.27
N LEU A 189 9.19 -4.54 -10.51
CA LEU A 189 9.37 -3.13 -10.80
C LEU A 189 10.11 -2.93 -12.14
N PRO A 190 9.94 -1.77 -12.80
CA PRO A 190 10.81 -1.37 -13.92
C PRO A 190 12.28 -1.27 -13.49
N ASP A 191 13.18 -1.42 -14.45
CA ASP A 191 14.63 -1.26 -14.26
C ASP A 191 15.04 0.20 -13.98
#